data_54cc8abf060d9da8764ff7c534cb08fb
#
_entry.id   54cc8abf060d9da8764ff7c534cb08fb
#
_cell.length_a   1.000
_cell.length_b   1.000
_cell.length_c   1.000
_cell.angle_alpha   90.00
_cell.angle_beta   90.00
_cell.angle_gamma   90.00
#
_symmetry.space_group_name_H-M   'P 1'
#
loop_
_entity.id
_entity.type
_entity.pdbx_description
1 polymer ?
#
loop_
_entity_poly.entity_id
_entity_poly.type
_entity_poly.pdbx_seq_one_letter_code
_entity_poly.pdbx_strand_id
1 'polypeptide(L)'
;MLKTNLKLVSVAFLAVLSFQSCKSEYEALLNGSDVDAKYAAAFGYFNHGKYSKAAQLFESLAVLTSGTDRDDTVQYYWGLSNYRFKDYYTAETNFTKFITNFPRSPFAEEASFLRIDCLYRSTLRYELDQVPTYNAINVISQYMVENPGNSHAAICNRMLKELNDRLDKKAYENARLYYRMEDYKAARVAFRNVLKDDAENIYREDILYYIAKSSYKYASLSV
;
A
#
# COMPACT_ATOMS: atom_id res chain seq x y z
N MET A 1 -42.30 37.74 10.14
CA MET A 1 -40.91 37.55 9.69
C MET A 1 -39.84 37.46 10.82
N LEU A 2 -39.90 38.26 11.87
CA LEU A 2 -38.89 38.23 12.96
C LEU A 2 -38.93 36.93 13.80
N LYS A 3 -40.12 36.35 14.08
CA LYS A 3 -40.28 35.14 14.91
C LYS A 3 -39.79 33.84 14.19
N THR A 4 -39.84 33.80 12.86
CA THR A 4 -39.32 32.66 12.06
C THR A 4 -37.79 32.65 11.99
N ASN A 5 -37.17 33.81 11.89
CA ASN A 5 -35.72 33.91 11.89
C ASN A 5 -35.09 33.57 13.24
N LEU A 6 -35.79 33.90 14.36
CA LEU A 6 -35.29 33.55 15.69
C LEU A 6 -35.32 32.05 15.97
N LYS A 7 -36.30 31.30 15.43
CA LYS A 7 -36.37 29.84 15.55
C LYS A 7 -35.28 29.16 14.69
N LEU A 8 -35.01 29.67 13.50
CA LEU A 8 -33.91 29.17 12.63
C LEU A 8 -32.54 29.39 13.27
N VAL A 9 -32.31 30.55 13.88
CA VAL A 9 -31.06 30.85 14.59
C VAL A 9 -30.89 29.96 15.83
N SER A 10 -31.94 29.69 16.58
CA SER A 10 -31.84 28.79 17.75
C SER A 10 -31.60 27.34 17.37
N VAL A 11 -32.16 26.83 16.27
CA VAL A 11 -31.91 25.46 15.78
C VAL A 11 -30.49 25.34 15.24
N ALA A 12 -29.97 26.36 14.52
CA ALA A 12 -28.59 26.39 14.05
C ALA A 12 -27.60 26.45 15.23
N PHE A 13 -27.88 27.18 16.29
CA PHE A 13 -27.03 27.26 17.48
C PHE A 13 -26.99 25.95 18.26
N LEU A 14 -28.14 25.23 18.38
CA LEU A 14 -28.22 23.90 19.00
C LEU A 14 -27.45 22.83 18.18
N ALA A 15 -27.45 22.92 16.83
CA ALA A 15 -26.68 22.02 15.97
C ALA A 15 -25.17 22.21 16.13
N VAL A 16 -24.70 23.46 16.30
CA VAL A 16 -23.26 23.76 16.51
C VAL A 16 -22.76 23.22 17.86
N LEU A 17 -23.58 23.27 18.90
CA LEU A 17 -23.22 22.75 20.24
C LEU A 17 -23.09 21.22 20.25
N SER A 18 -23.88 20.49 19.44
CA SER A 18 -23.81 19.03 19.36
C SER A 18 -22.52 18.54 18.66
N PHE A 19 -21.95 19.30 17.73
CA PHE A 19 -20.68 18.97 17.10
C PHE A 19 -19.45 19.18 18.01
N GLN A 20 -19.50 20.13 18.93
CA GLN A 20 -18.41 20.34 19.89
C GLN A 20 -18.37 19.26 20.98
N SER A 21 -19.51 18.71 21.40
CA SER A 21 -19.59 17.67 22.43
C SER A 21 -18.89 16.37 21.99
N CYS A 22 -19.09 15.92 20.75
CA CYS A 22 -18.44 14.72 20.22
C CYS A 22 -16.92 14.85 20.07
N LYS A 23 -16.42 16.06 19.83
CA LYS A 23 -14.97 16.30 19.73
C LYS A 23 -14.29 16.25 21.09
N SER A 24 -14.92 16.81 22.12
CA SER A 24 -14.43 16.80 23.49
C SER A 24 -14.40 15.38 24.11
N GLU A 25 -15.40 14.55 23.84
CA GLU A 25 -15.48 13.18 24.33
C GLU A 25 -14.37 12.29 23.73
N TYR A 26 -14.14 12.38 22.42
CA TYR A 26 -13.06 11.64 21.77
C TYR A 26 -11.66 12.07 22.27
N GLU A 27 -11.44 13.37 22.42
CA GLU A 27 -10.18 13.90 22.95
C GLU A 27 -9.95 13.50 24.41
N ALA A 28 -11.00 13.44 25.22
CA ALA A 28 -10.94 12.95 26.59
C ALA A 28 -10.54 11.45 26.63
N LEU A 29 -11.11 10.64 25.75
CA LEU A 29 -10.73 9.22 25.59
C LEU A 29 -9.28 9.08 25.14
N LEU A 30 -8.85 9.84 24.13
CA LEU A 30 -7.52 9.74 23.56
C LEU A 30 -6.44 10.09 24.60
N ASN A 31 -6.67 11.13 25.40
CA ASN A 31 -5.72 11.60 26.41
C ASN A 31 -5.91 10.92 27.79
N GLY A 32 -6.99 10.17 27.97
CA GLY A 32 -7.29 9.47 29.21
C GLY A 32 -6.36 8.29 29.45
N SER A 33 -6.29 7.83 30.70
CA SER A 33 -5.53 6.63 31.12
C SER A 33 -6.41 5.39 31.35
N ASP A 34 -7.74 5.51 31.17
CA ASP A 34 -8.67 4.39 31.30
C ASP A 34 -8.51 3.45 30.09
N VAL A 35 -7.80 2.35 30.33
CA VAL A 35 -7.48 1.36 29.30
C VAL A 35 -8.74 0.66 28.79
N ASP A 36 -9.68 0.31 29.66
CA ASP A 36 -10.88 -0.44 29.27
C ASP A 36 -11.84 0.42 28.45
N ALA A 37 -12.08 1.67 28.88
CA ALA A 37 -12.88 2.61 28.11
C ALA A 37 -12.26 2.91 26.74
N LYS A 38 -10.93 3.13 26.71
CA LYS A 38 -10.20 3.38 25.47
C LYS A 38 -10.23 2.19 24.52
N TYR A 39 -10.05 0.97 25.06
CA TYR A 39 -10.10 -0.28 24.30
C TYR A 39 -11.50 -0.49 23.66
N ALA A 40 -12.55 -0.36 24.45
CA ALA A 40 -13.93 -0.46 23.94
C ALA A 40 -14.21 0.58 22.85
N ALA A 41 -13.78 1.83 23.06
CA ALA A 41 -13.94 2.90 22.08
C ALA A 41 -13.16 2.65 20.79
N ALA A 42 -11.92 2.16 20.87
CA ALA A 42 -11.07 1.85 19.70
C ALA A 42 -11.78 0.82 18.79
N PHE A 43 -12.26 -0.28 19.35
CA PHE A 43 -13.05 -1.27 18.60
C PHE A 43 -14.39 -0.72 18.12
N GLY A 44 -15.05 0.11 18.91
CA GLY A 44 -16.26 0.81 18.49
C GLY A 44 -16.03 1.66 17.24
N TYR A 45 -14.98 2.49 17.21
CA TYR A 45 -14.64 3.28 16.03
C TYR A 45 -14.22 2.41 14.83
N PHE A 46 -13.45 1.34 15.08
CA PHE A 46 -13.05 0.39 14.04
C PHE A 46 -14.27 -0.25 13.37
N ASN A 47 -15.20 -0.79 14.15
CA ASN A 47 -16.38 -1.47 13.65
C ASN A 47 -17.35 -0.53 12.90
N HIS A 48 -17.33 0.76 13.22
CA HIS A 48 -18.08 1.79 12.49
C HIS A 48 -17.32 2.41 11.31
N GLY A 49 -16.18 1.83 10.91
CA GLY A 49 -15.40 2.30 9.77
C GLY A 49 -14.64 3.62 9.99
N LYS A 50 -14.58 4.10 11.24
CA LYS A 50 -13.84 5.33 11.60
C LYS A 50 -12.38 5.02 11.88
N TYR A 51 -11.69 4.44 10.87
CA TYR A 51 -10.38 3.83 11.00
C TYR A 51 -9.27 4.78 11.47
N SER A 52 -9.28 6.04 11.05
CA SER A 52 -8.31 7.04 11.53
C SER A 52 -8.43 7.28 13.04
N LYS A 53 -9.65 7.38 13.58
CA LYS A 53 -9.87 7.51 15.02
C LYS A 53 -9.50 6.23 15.78
N ALA A 54 -9.82 5.07 15.22
CA ALA A 54 -9.43 3.78 15.78
C ALA A 54 -7.93 3.65 15.85
N ALA A 55 -7.19 4.01 14.78
CA ALA A 55 -5.74 3.94 14.72
C ALA A 55 -5.07 4.76 15.84
N GLN A 56 -5.52 6.00 16.07
CA GLN A 56 -4.99 6.87 17.12
C GLN A 56 -5.25 6.30 18.53
N LEU A 57 -6.42 5.70 18.76
CA LEU A 57 -6.73 5.06 20.04
C LEU A 57 -5.90 3.80 20.24
N PHE A 58 -5.74 2.95 19.22
CA PHE A 58 -4.88 1.77 19.28
C PHE A 58 -3.41 2.15 19.47
N GLU A 59 -2.93 3.22 18.84
CA GLU A 59 -1.58 3.77 19.07
C GLU A 59 -1.35 4.13 20.54
N SER A 60 -2.30 4.87 21.12
CA SER A 60 -2.23 5.20 22.55
C SER A 60 -2.33 3.96 23.44
N LEU A 61 -3.15 2.97 23.07
CA LEU A 61 -3.29 1.71 23.79
C LEU A 61 -2.02 0.85 23.71
N ALA A 62 -1.32 0.84 22.58
CA ALA A 62 -0.11 0.04 22.39
C ALA A 62 0.96 0.30 23.47
N VAL A 63 1.01 1.54 23.98
CA VAL A 63 1.90 1.89 25.09
C VAL A 63 1.35 1.38 26.43
N LEU A 64 0.04 1.50 26.63
CA LEU A 64 -0.61 1.17 27.92
C LEU A 64 -0.79 -0.34 28.13
N THR A 65 -0.88 -1.11 27.04
CA THR A 65 -1.10 -2.58 27.08
C THR A 65 0.17 -3.38 26.86
N SER A 66 1.32 -2.71 26.73
CA SER A 66 2.59 -3.39 26.47
C SER A 66 2.90 -4.46 27.51
N GLY A 67 3.15 -5.70 27.05
CA GLY A 67 3.44 -6.85 27.90
C GLY A 67 2.21 -7.47 28.59
N THR A 68 0.99 -7.02 28.27
CA THR A 68 -0.25 -7.64 28.75
C THR A 68 -0.79 -8.65 27.74
N ASP A 69 -1.83 -9.39 28.12
CA ASP A 69 -2.58 -10.32 27.26
C ASP A 69 -3.31 -9.64 26.09
N ARG A 70 -3.42 -8.32 26.10
CA ARG A 70 -4.06 -7.52 25.04
C ARG A 70 -3.06 -6.91 24.05
N ASP A 71 -1.76 -7.01 24.33
CA ASP A 71 -0.71 -6.29 23.56
C ASP A 71 -0.75 -6.70 22.08
N ASP A 72 -0.73 -7.99 21.76
CA ASP A 72 -0.76 -8.47 20.38
C ASP A 72 -2.02 -8.04 19.63
N THR A 73 -3.18 -8.13 20.27
CA THR A 73 -4.46 -7.71 19.69
C THR A 73 -4.46 -6.21 19.40
N VAL A 74 -3.99 -5.38 20.31
CA VAL A 74 -3.91 -3.92 20.14
C VAL A 74 -2.95 -3.56 19.00
N GLN A 75 -1.77 -4.15 18.97
CA GLN A 75 -0.75 -3.91 17.94
C GLN A 75 -1.26 -4.33 16.54
N TYR A 76 -1.92 -5.49 16.44
CA TYR A 76 -2.51 -5.96 15.20
C TYR A 76 -3.60 -5.01 14.69
N TYR A 77 -4.56 -4.62 15.55
CA TYR A 77 -5.65 -3.72 15.16
C TYR A 77 -5.19 -2.28 14.89
N TRP A 78 -4.07 -1.85 15.49
CA TRP A 78 -3.42 -0.60 15.10
C TRP A 78 -2.95 -0.65 13.64
N GLY A 79 -2.20 -1.69 13.27
CA GLY A 79 -1.80 -1.92 11.88
C GLY A 79 -3.00 -2.04 10.93
N LEU A 80 -4.01 -2.83 11.32
CA LEU A 80 -5.21 -3.04 10.51
C LEU A 80 -6.05 -1.76 10.34
N SER A 81 -6.10 -0.90 11.35
CA SER A 81 -6.77 0.40 11.27
C SER A 81 -6.09 1.32 10.25
N ASN A 82 -4.75 1.40 10.27
CA ASN A 82 -3.99 2.16 9.27
C ASN A 82 -4.16 1.59 7.87
N TYR A 83 -4.15 0.26 7.72
CA TYR A 83 -4.41 -0.41 6.46
C TYR A 83 -5.80 -0.08 5.89
N ARG A 84 -6.85 -0.15 6.73
CA ARG A 84 -8.23 0.19 6.36
C ARG A 84 -8.39 1.69 6.06
N PHE A 85 -7.61 2.54 6.72
CA PHE A 85 -7.53 3.97 6.43
C PHE A 85 -6.74 4.28 5.15
N LYS A 86 -6.09 3.26 4.55
CA LYS A 86 -5.22 3.33 3.36
C LYS A 86 -3.88 4.06 3.59
N ASP A 87 -3.47 4.19 4.84
CA ASP A 87 -2.10 4.58 5.17
C ASP A 87 -1.23 3.33 5.15
N TYR A 88 -0.89 2.89 3.93
CA TYR A 88 -0.15 1.65 3.72
C TYR A 88 1.29 1.72 4.23
N TYR A 89 1.89 2.89 4.27
CA TYR A 89 3.25 3.08 4.79
C TYR A 89 3.30 2.82 6.31
N THR A 90 2.41 3.47 7.05
CA THR A 90 2.32 3.25 8.52
C THR A 90 1.86 1.83 8.83
N ALA A 91 0.91 1.29 8.08
CA ALA A 91 0.43 -0.08 8.26
C ALA A 91 1.54 -1.12 8.03
N GLU A 92 2.36 -0.97 6.99
CA GLU A 92 3.50 -1.85 6.71
C GLU A 92 4.49 -1.86 7.88
N THR A 93 4.82 -0.68 8.40
CA THR A 93 5.70 -0.53 9.56
C THR A 93 5.12 -1.21 10.79
N ASN A 94 3.82 -1.05 11.05
CA ASN A 94 3.13 -1.67 12.18
C ASN A 94 3.13 -3.20 12.06
N PHE A 95 2.79 -3.74 10.89
CA PHE A 95 2.81 -5.19 10.67
C PHE A 95 4.21 -5.77 10.73
N THR A 96 5.23 -5.07 10.25
CA THR A 96 6.63 -5.50 10.38
C THR A 96 7.04 -5.63 11.84
N LYS A 97 6.73 -4.64 12.69
CA LYS A 97 6.97 -4.71 14.14
C LYS A 97 6.16 -5.82 14.79
N PHE A 98 4.89 -5.95 14.40
CA PHE A 98 4.00 -6.98 14.94
C PHE A 98 4.55 -8.39 14.71
N ILE A 99 4.92 -8.74 13.47
CA ILE A 99 5.44 -10.07 13.12
C ILE A 99 6.72 -10.36 13.88
N THR A 100 7.57 -9.35 14.08
CA THR A 100 8.82 -9.50 14.83
C THR A 100 8.58 -9.74 16.31
N ASN A 101 7.63 -9.03 16.92
CA ASN A 101 7.38 -9.08 18.35
C ASN A 101 6.44 -10.23 18.76
N PHE A 102 5.50 -10.59 17.89
CA PHE A 102 4.45 -11.60 18.15
C PHE A 102 4.40 -12.71 17.09
N PRO A 103 5.52 -13.43 16.84
CA PRO A 103 5.56 -14.43 15.75
C PRO A 103 4.66 -15.65 16.01
N ARG A 104 4.17 -15.82 17.25
CA ARG A 104 3.26 -16.91 17.65
C ARG A 104 1.82 -16.45 17.84
N SER A 105 1.51 -15.19 17.61
CA SER A 105 0.14 -14.68 17.67
C SER A 105 -0.74 -15.32 16.61
N PRO A 106 -2.03 -15.57 16.88
CA PRO A 106 -2.97 -16.04 15.87
C PRO A 106 -3.15 -15.09 14.68
N PHE A 107 -2.72 -13.83 14.84
CA PHE A 107 -2.76 -12.82 13.77
C PHE A 107 -1.48 -12.78 12.92
N ALA A 108 -0.43 -13.55 13.24
CA ALA A 108 0.89 -13.41 12.61
C ALA A 108 0.88 -13.72 11.10
N GLU A 109 0.15 -14.75 10.67
CA GLU A 109 0.01 -15.11 9.25
C GLU A 109 -0.71 -14.01 8.47
N GLU A 110 -1.84 -13.54 8.98
CA GLU A 110 -2.62 -12.47 8.35
C GLU A 110 -1.85 -11.14 8.33
N ALA A 111 -1.15 -10.80 9.42
CA ALA A 111 -0.29 -9.61 9.48
C ALA A 111 0.85 -9.68 8.43
N SER A 112 1.43 -10.86 8.23
CA SER A 112 2.46 -11.08 7.20
C SER A 112 1.92 -10.85 5.79
N PHE A 113 0.72 -11.34 5.51
CA PHE A 113 0.06 -11.10 4.23
C PHE A 113 -0.35 -9.63 4.06
N LEU A 114 -0.91 -8.99 5.08
CA LEU A 114 -1.29 -7.57 5.03
C LEU A 114 -0.07 -6.65 4.83
N ARG A 115 1.08 -7.00 5.41
CA ARG A 115 2.36 -6.32 5.13
C ARG A 115 2.71 -6.37 3.65
N ILE A 116 2.61 -7.54 3.04
CA ILE A 116 2.83 -7.74 1.60
C ILE A 116 1.87 -6.89 0.78
N ASP A 117 0.58 -6.90 1.11
CA ASP A 117 -0.42 -6.12 0.40
C ASP A 117 -0.19 -4.61 0.53
N CYS A 118 0.31 -4.14 1.69
CA CYS A 118 0.76 -2.75 1.86
C CYS A 118 1.88 -2.39 0.88
N LEU A 119 2.92 -3.22 0.79
CA LEU A 119 4.04 -3.01 -0.14
C LEU A 119 3.57 -3.00 -1.59
N TYR A 120 2.73 -3.96 -1.97
CA TYR A 120 2.14 -4.04 -3.31
C TYR A 120 1.34 -2.78 -3.66
N ARG A 121 0.47 -2.30 -2.75
CA ARG A 121 -0.35 -1.08 -2.95
C ARG A 121 0.47 0.21 -2.96
N SER A 122 1.66 0.20 -2.38
CA SER A 122 2.58 1.33 -2.37
C SER A 122 3.46 1.41 -3.61
N THR A 123 3.38 0.43 -4.52
CA THR A 123 4.13 0.46 -5.78
C THR A 123 3.59 1.51 -6.74
N LEU A 124 4.47 2.10 -7.53
CA LEU A 124 4.14 3.19 -8.43
C LEU A 124 3.87 2.69 -9.87
N ARG A 125 3.32 3.57 -10.71
CA ARG A 125 3.13 3.29 -12.14
C ARG A 125 4.48 3.11 -12.82
N TYR A 126 4.52 2.37 -13.97
CA TYR A 126 5.75 2.02 -14.66
C TYR A 126 6.60 3.24 -15.10
N GLU A 127 5.98 4.41 -15.31
CA GLU A 127 6.70 5.64 -15.70
C GLU A 127 7.57 6.20 -14.56
N LEU A 128 7.21 5.91 -13.31
CA LEU A 128 7.84 6.43 -12.11
C LEU A 128 8.95 5.49 -11.61
N ASP A 129 9.49 5.79 -10.43
CA ASP A 129 10.50 4.95 -9.78
C ASP A 129 9.97 3.55 -9.47
N GLN A 130 10.80 2.52 -9.72
CA GLN A 130 10.44 1.12 -9.52
C GLN A 130 11.16 0.46 -8.33
N VAL A 131 11.92 1.21 -7.54
CA VAL A 131 12.52 0.68 -6.29
C VAL A 131 11.44 0.05 -5.38
N PRO A 132 10.26 0.67 -5.16
CA PRO A 132 9.19 0.03 -4.40
C PRO A 132 8.67 -1.27 -5.04
N THR A 133 8.66 -1.37 -6.38
CA THR A 133 8.23 -2.57 -7.10
C THR A 133 9.21 -3.73 -6.87
N TYR A 134 10.51 -3.49 -6.99
CA TYR A 134 11.54 -4.51 -6.71
C TYR A 134 11.48 -4.97 -5.25
N ASN A 135 11.30 -4.04 -4.31
CA ASN A 135 11.14 -4.39 -2.90
C ASN A 135 9.92 -5.28 -2.66
N ALA A 136 8.75 -4.92 -3.24
CA ALA A 136 7.54 -5.72 -3.13
C ALA A 136 7.74 -7.13 -3.70
N ILE A 137 8.35 -7.27 -4.88
CA ILE A 137 8.66 -8.58 -5.50
C ILE A 137 9.51 -9.43 -4.56
N ASN A 138 10.58 -8.86 -3.99
CA ASN A 138 11.48 -9.58 -3.10
C ASN A 138 10.75 -10.09 -1.85
N VAL A 139 9.96 -9.22 -1.19
CA VAL A 139 9.24 -9.58 0.04
C VAL A 139 8.14 -10.61 -0.23
N ILE A 140 7.40 -10.48 -1.34
CA ILE A 140 6.37 -11.46 -1.72
C ILE A 140 7.02 -12.82 -2.03
N SER A 141 8.13 -12.82 -2.78
CA SER A 141 8.84 -14.06 -3.12
C SER A 141 9.39 -14.75 -1.88
N GLN A 142 9.97 -14.00 -0.95
CA GLN A 142 10.44 -14.53 0.33
C GLN A 142 9.29 -15.14 1.14
N TYR A 143 8.17 -14.45 1.27
CA TYR A 143 6.99 -14.96 1.98
C TYR A 143 6.49 -16.28 1.39
N MET A 144 6.46 -16.40 0.06
CA MET A 144 6.03 -17.62 -0.62
C MET A 144 6.97 -18.80 -0.36
N VAL A 145 8.28 -18.53 -0.22
CA VAL A 145 9.29 -19.56 0.12
C VAL A 145 9.18 -19.99 1.58
N GLU A 146 8.98 -19.02 2.48
CA GLU A 146 8.91 -19.28 3.93
C GLU A 146 7.58 -19.92 4.35
N ASN A 147 6.51 -19.72 3.58
CA ASN A 147 5.16 -20.23 3.89
C ASN A 147 4.61 -21.08 2.72
N PRO A 148 5.18 -22.25 2.44
CA PRO A 148 4.71 -23.11 1.36
C PRO A 148 3.29 -23.60 1.68
N GLY A 149 2.36 -23.40 0.72
CA GLY A 149 0.95 -23.80 0.89
C GLY A 149 0.09 -22.80 1.68
N ASN A 150 0.56 -21.56 1.90
CA ASN A 150 -0.23 -20.51 2.54
C ASN A 150 -1.55 -20.24 1.78
N SER A 151 -2.55 -19.77 2.51
CA SER A 151 -3.90 -19.50 1.98
C SER A 151 -3.92 -18.39 0.92
N HIS A 152 -2.90 -17.52 0.88
CA HIS A 152 -2.80 -16.36 0.00
C HIS A 152 -1.94 -16.61 -1.26
N ALA A 153 -1.44 -17.82 -1.47
CA ALA A 153 -0.50 -18.15 -2.56
C ALA A 153 -1.00 -17.71 -3.94
N ALA A 154 -2.28 -17.92 -4.24
CA ALA A 154 -2.87 -17.50 -5.52
C ALA A 154 -2.87 -15.97 -5.71
N ILE A 155 -3.08 -15.22 -4.62
CA ILE A 155 -3.06 -13.76 -4.63
C ILE A 155 -1.62 -13.26 -4.80
N CYS A 156 -0.67 -13.84 -4.06
CA CYS A 156 0.76 -13.51 -4.17
C CYS A 156 1.29 -13.75 -5.59
N ASN A 157 0.95 -14.88 -6.22
CA ASN A 157 1.35 -15.18 -7.60
C ASN A 157 0.80 -14.13 -8.60
N ARG A 158 -0.45 -13.69 -8.42
CA ARG A 158 -1.02 -12.63 -9.25
C ARG A 158 -0.31 -11.30 -9.04
N MET A 159 -0.01 -10.93 -7.78
CA MET A 159 0.76 -9.71 -7.46
C MET A 159 2.15 -9.75 -8.12
N LEU A 160 2.87 -10.87 -7.99
CA LEU A 160 4.18 -11.06 -8.62
C LEU A 160 4.10 -10.90 -10.14
N LYS A 161 3.10 -11.52 -10.77
CA LYS A 161 2.89 -11.37 -12.20
C LYS A 161 2.67 -9.91 -12.60
N GLU A 162 1.76 -9.21 -11.94
CA GLU A 162 1.45 -7.81 -12.25
C GLU A 162 2.65 -6.88 -12.04
N LEU A 163 3.48 -7.14 -11.01
CA LEU A 163 4.68 -6.36 -10.75
C LEU A 163 5.76 -6.60 -11.82
N ASN A 164 5.98 -7.85 -12.24
CA ASN A 164 6.91 -8.18 -13.31
C ASN A 164 6.43 -7.62 -14.66
N ASP A 165 5.15 -7.78 -15.02
CA ASP A 165 4.56 -7.18 -16.22
C ASP A 165 4.78 -5.64 -16.27
N ARG A 166 4.80 -4.98 -15.11
CA ARG A 166 5.07 -3.54 -14.99
C ARG A 166 6.52 -3.20 -15.26
N LEU A 167 7.48 -4.01 -14.78
CA LEU A 167 8.90 -3.84 -15.05
C LEU A 167 9.20 -4.06 -16.54
N ASP A 168 8.61 -5.08 -17.13
CA ASP A 168 8.69 -5.37 -18.56
C ASP A 168 8.21 -4.20 -19.40
N LYS A 169 7.06 -3.66 -19.04
CA LYS A 169 6.51 -2.48 -19.69
C LYS A 169 7.45 -1.28 -19.60
N LYS A 170 8.05 -1.04 -18.43
CA LYS A 170 9.02 0.04 -18.25
C LYS A 170 10.22 -0.14 -19.15
N ALA A 171 10.80 -1.33 -19.18
CA ALA A 171 11.96 -1.65 -20.02
C ALA A 171 11.66 -1.44 -21.51
N TYR A 172 10.53 -1.96 -21.99
CA TYR A 172 10.04 -1.78 -23.34
C TYR A 172 9.83 -0.31 -23.71
N GLU A 173 9.07 0.44 -22.90
CA GLU A 173 8.77 1.85 -23.21
C GLU A 173 9.99 2.76 -23.14
N ASN A 174 10.96 2.47 -22.27
CA ASN A 174 12.24 3.17 -22.24
C ASN A 174 13.02 2.95 -23.55
N ALA A 175 13.09 1.73 -24.05
CA ALA A 175 13.72 1.45 -25.34
C ALA A 175 12.94 2.09 -26.51
N ARG A 176 11.60 2.06 -26.45
CA ARG A 176 10.73 2.66 -27.46
C ARG A 176 10.86 4.19 -27.50
N LEU A 177 11.22 4.83 -26.40
CA LEU A 177 11.47 6.28 -26.37
C LEU A 177 12.55 6.69 -27.37
N TYR A 178 13.68 5.97 -27.42
CA TYR A 178 14.75 6.23 -28.40
C TYR A 178 14.23 6.12 -29.83
N TYR A 179 13.35 5.14 -30.13
CA TYR A 179 12.76 5.02 -31.45
C TYR A 179 11.86 6.23 -31.80
N ARG A 180 11.08 6.73 -30.84
CA ARG A 180 10.25 7.93 -31.01
C ARG A 180 11.06 9.21 -31.19
N MET A 181 12.26 9.25 -30.60
CA MET A 181 13.23 10.34 -30.76
C MET A 181 14.03 10.23 -32.07
N GLU A 182 13.73 9.21 -32.90
CA GLU A 182 14.43 8.91 -34.16
C GLU A 182 15.92 8.54 -33.99
N ASP A 183 16.40 8.30 -32.76
CA ASP A 183 17.71 7.71 -32.54
C ASP A 183 17.63 6.18 -32.72
N TYR A 184 17.62 5.79 -33.99
CA TYR A 184 17.46 4.38 -34.37
C TYR A 184 18.65 3.51 -33.97
N LYS A 185 19.83 4.09 -33.84
CA LYS A 185 21.03 3.38 -33.35
C LYS A 185 20.86 3.04 -31.87
N ALA A 186 20.53 4.02 -31.05
CA ALA A 186 20.31 3.82 -29.61
C ALA A 186 19.09 2.92 -29.37
N ALA A 187 17.98 3.11 -30.10
CA ALA A 187 16.79 2.27 -30.00
C ALA A 187 17.12 0.78 -30.23
N ARG A 188 17.87 0.45 -31.30
CA ARG A 188 18.28 -0.92 -31.57
C ARG A 188 19.09 -1.54 -30.41
N VAL A 189 20.02 -0.76 -29.84
CA VAL A 189 20.84 -1.23 -28.72
C VAL A 189 19.97 -1.41 -27.47
N ALA A 190 19.13 -0.43 -27.16
CA ALA A 190 18.23 -0.48 -25.99
C ALA A 190 17.28 -1.69 -26.05
N PHE A 191 16.62 -1.93 -27.18
CA PHE A 191 15.76 -3.10 -27.34
C PHE A 191 16.50 -4.44 -27.23
N ARG A 192 17.73 -4.52 -27.75
CA ARG A 192 18.54 -5.73 -27.56
C ARG A 192 18.91 -5.97 -26.11
N ASN A 193 19.21 -4.90 -25.36
CA ASN A 193 19.51 -5.00 -23.95
C ASN A 193 18.28 -5.50 -23.17
N VAL A 194 17.06 -5.03 -23.49
CA VAL A 194 15.83 -5.55 -22.85
C VAL A 194 15.73 -7.07 -22.99
N LEU A 195 15.94 -7.63 -24.21
CA LEU A 195 15.89 -9.09 -24.41
C LEU A 195 17.10 -9.84 -23.86
N LYS A 196 18.23 -9.15 -23.67
CA LYS A 196 19.41 -9.74 -23.01
C LYS A 196 19.17 -9.88 -21.49
N ASP A 197 18.51 -8.88 -20.89
CA ASP A 197 18.26 -8.84 -19.46
C ASP A 197 17.04 -9.74 -19.10
N ASP A 198 16.02 -9.76 -19.98
CA ASP A 198 14.86 -10.62 -19.87
C ASP A 198 14.41 -11.14 -21.25
N ALA A 199 14.75 -12.38 -21.55
CA ALA A 199 14.42 -13.04 -22.82
C ALA A 199 12.90 -13.35 -22.95
N GLU A 200 12.19 -13.47 -21.82
CA GLU A 200 10.77 -13.81 -21.75
C GLU A 200 9.85 -12.59 -21.55
N ASN A 201 10.42 -11.37 -21.71
CA ASN A 201 9.67 -10.11 -21.61
C ASN A 201 8.35 -10.19 -22.40
N ILE A 202 7.24 -9.79 -21.78
CA ILE A 202 5.90 -9.90 -22.39
C ILE A 202 5.73 -9.11 -23.70
N TYR A 203 6.64 -8.14 -23.96
CA TYR A 203 6.68 -7.36 -25.20
C TYR A 203 7.71 -7.89 -26.22
N ARG A 204 8.19 -9.13 -26.05
CA ARG A 204 9.25 -9.74 -26.89
C ARG A 204 9.02 -9.59 -28.38
N GLU A 205 7.81 -9.86 -28.88
CA GLU A 205 7.48 -9.76 -30.32
C GLU A 205 7.60 -8.31 -30.82
N ASP A 206 7.05 -7.36 -30.08
CA ASP A 206 7.19 -5.94 -30.39
C ASP A 206 8.63 -5.48 -30.35
N ILE A 207 9.43 -5.95 -29.39
CA ILE A 207 10.84 -5.64 -29.25
C ILE A 207 11.61 -6.14 -30.48
N LEU A 208 11.39 -7.38 -30.91
CA LEU A 208 12.01 -7.94 -32.11
C LEU A 208 11.64 -7.14 -33.37
N TYR A 209 10.37 -6.76 -33.51
CA TYR A 209 9.91 -5.90 -34.58
C TYR A 209 10.65 -4.54 -34.57
N TYR A 210 10.75 -3.90 -33.41
CA TYR A 210 11.43 -2.60 -33.31
C TYR A 210 12.95 -2.72 -33.50
N ILE A 211 13.59 -3.83 -33.14
CA ILE A 211 15.01 -4.09 -33.48
C ILE A 211 15.19 -4.12 -35.00
N ALA A 212 14.36 -4.86 -35.72
CA ALA A 212 14.43 -4.95 -37.18
C ALA A 212 14.16 -3.57 -37.83
N LYS A 213 13.10 -2.89 -37.40
CA LYS A 213 12.67 -1.60 -37.92
C LYS A 213 13.71 -0.50 -37.64
N SER A 214 14.31 -0.47 -36.45
CA SER A 214 15.37 0.46 -36.10
C SER A 214 16.64 0.21 -36.92
N SER A 215 16.99 -1.07 -37.16
CA SER A 215 18.13 -1.45 -37.99
C SER A 215 17.95 -0.98 -39.43
N TYR A 216 16.76 -1.18 -40.02
CA TYR A 216 16.42 -0.72 -41.35
C TYR A 216 16.51 0.82 -41.46
N LYS A 217 15.86 1.54 -40.54
CA LYS A 217 15.89 3.01 -40.51
C LYS A 217 17.28 3.57 -40.35
N TYR A 218 18.10 3.00 -39.44
CA TYR A 218 19.48 3.40 -39.26
C TYR A 218 20.33 3.20 -40.55
N ALA A 219 20.18 2.06 -41.21
CA ALA A 219 20.88 1.79 -42.46
C ALA A 219 20.47 2.76 -43.57
N SER A 220 19.15 3.04 -43.73
CA SER A 220 18.64 3.93 -44.77
C SER A 220 18.99 5.40 -44.59
N LEU A 221 19.34 5.84 -43.37
CA LEU A 221 19.75 7.21 -43.07
C LEU A 221 21.30 7.38 -43.03
N SER A 222 22.02 6.27 -43.08
CA SER A 222 23.50 6.26 -43.04
C SER A 222 24.15 6.21 -44.44
N VAL A 223 23.34 6.25 -45.49
CA VAL A 223 23.73 6.33 -46.91
C VAL A 223 23.56 7.79 -47.35
#